data_45174a5117cfa26b977b20b9a730c1a8
#
_entry.id   45174a5117cfa26b977b20b9a730c1a8
#
_cell.length_a   1.000
_cell.length_b   1.000
_cell.length_c   1.000
_cell.angle_alpha   90.00
_cell.angle_beta   90.00
_cell.angle_gamma   90.00
#
_symmetry.space_group_name_H-M   'P 1'
#
loop_
_entity.id
_entity.type
_entity.pdbx_description
1 polymer ?
#
loop_
_entity_poly.entity_id
_entity_poly.type
_entity_poly.pdbx_seq_one_letter_code
_entity_poly.pdbx_strand_id
1 'polypeptide(L)'
;AAFAGDSDALKAIMKAKTYAEADALLKQNLSALATDAERAKAYNKLVDLALEKYNKESTVLTQNQMNAQMGIKGKDQAFDTLGMYNAATEALQAGLECDKYDQKPDAKGKVKPRFAAANNTRLWGVRAQLVNAGQAAAQKGKDADVLKYWGTFLDTNDAPLFASQDKSSQKEYFGQVALFTAQYAFQAKDKERAGRYCDLAMKDPEQADRALGIKLLVMRDGLKTKADSVKFVDELKALYAQKPDNGVVLESLANLYSAMGQKDAQVQLLDEAIAKNPKNFVALFLKGQNAITANNANEAIKYL
;
A
#
# COMPACT_ATOMS: atom_id res chain seq x y z
N ALA A 1 -3.38 -42.87 -21.26
CA ALA A 1 -4.25 -41.95 -20.55
C ALA A 1 -4.87 -40.97 -21.56
N ALA A 2 -6.19 -41.08 -21.81
CA ALA A 2 -6.91 -40.15 -22.65
C ALA A 2 -6.68 -38.74 -22.10
N PHE A 3 -6.34 -37.80 -22.98
CA PHE A 3 -6.35 -36.35 -22.66
C PHE A 3 -7.81 -36.02 -22.37
N ALA A 4 -8.18 -35.96 -21.11
CA ALA A 4 -9.48 -35.43 -20.72
C ALA A 4 -9.55 -33.99 -21.25
N GLY A 5 -10.53 -33.70 -22.10
CA GLY A 5 -10.77 -32.33 -22.57
C GLY A 5 -11.13 -31.42 -21.40
N ASP A 6 -11.15 -30.12 -21.65
CA ASP A 6 -11.57 -29.11 -20.65
C ASP A 6 -12.92 -29.50 -20.03
N SER A 7 -13.06 -29.33 -18.71
CA SER A 7 -14.32 -29.53 -18.00
C SER A 7 -15.42 -28.62 -18.51
N ASP A 8 -16.69 -28.99 -18.32
CA ASP A 8 -17.81 -28.14 -18.73
C ASP A 8 -17.83 -26.80 -17.99
N ALA A 9 -17.38 -26.81 -16.73
CA ALA A 9 -17.18 -25.59 -15.94
C ALA A 9 -16.17 -24.63 -16.63
N LEU A 10 -15.01 -25.14 -17.06
CA LEU A 10 -14.03 -24.34 -17.76
C LEU A 10 -14.55 -23.84 -19.11
N LYS A 11 -15.20 -24.71 -19.88
CA LYS A 11 -15.80 -24.30 -21.17
C LYS A 11 -16.80 -23.16 -21.02
N ALA A 12 -17.61 -23.17 -19.97
CA ALA A 12 -18.55 -22.07 -19.67
C ALA A 12 -17.81 -20.76 -19.38
N ILE A 13 -16.78 -20.77 -18.54
CA ILE A 13 -15.96 -19.60 -18.22
C ILE A 13 -15.27 -19.06 -19.48
N MET A 14 -14.71 -19.93 -20.31
CA MET A 14 -13.99 -19.53 -21.54
C MET A 14 -14.90 -18.88 -22.58
N LYS A 15 -16.21 -19.14 -22.57
CA LYS A 15 -17.19 -18.51 -23.45
C LYS A 15 -17.63 -17.12 -23.00
N ALA A 16 -17.40 -16.75 -21.76
CA ALA A 16 -17.76 -15.45 -21.20
C ALA A 16 -17.16 -14.30 -22.02
N LYS A 17 -17.94 -13.25 -22.20
CA LYS A 17 -17.58 -12.06 -23.00
C LYS A 17 -17.16 -10.87 -22.15
N THR A 18 -17.50 -10.87 -20.87
CA THR A 18 -17.16 -9.80 -19.93
C THR A 18 -16.45 -10.36 -18.72
N TYR A 19 -15.66 -9.50 -18.05
CA TYR A 19 -15.00 -9.85 -16.79
C TYR A 19 -16.01 -10.27 -15.72
N ALA A 20 -17.09 -9.49 -15.56
CA ALA A 20 -18.11 -9.77 -14.55
C ALA A 20 -18.77 -11.14 -14.74
N GLU A 21 -19.08 -11.50 -15.99
CA GLU A 21 -19.64 -12.81 -16.32
C GLU A 21 -18.66 -13.93 -16.01
N ALA A 22 -17.41 -13.80 -16.44
CA ALA A 22 -16.38 -14.82 -16.22
C ALA A 22 -16.07 -14.98 -14.73
N ASP A 23 -15.98 -13.88 -13.96
CA ASP A 23 -15.73 -13.89 -12.53
C ASP A 23 -16.85 -14.57 -11.75
N ALA A 24 -18.12 -14.26 -12.09
CA ALA A 24 -19.27 -14.91 -11.49
C ALA A 24 -19.27 -16.42 -11.74
N LEU A 25 -19.04 -16.83 -13.00
CA LEU A 25 -18.96 -18.25 -13.36
C LEU A 25 -17.78 -18.95 -12.65
N LEU A 26 -16.63 -18.31 -12.55
CA LEU A 26 -15.48 -18.87 -11.87
C LEU A 26 -15.75 -19.04 -10.36
N LYS A 27 -16.31 -18.05 -9.70
CA LYS A 27 -16.67 -18.13 -8.28
C LYS A 27 -17.65 -19.25 -7.97
N GLN A 28 -18.64 -19.42 -8.83
CA GLN A 28 -19.65 -20.49 -8.69
C GLN A 28 -19.07 -21.90 -8.94
N ASN A 29 -18.07 -22.01 -9.83
CA ASN A 29 -17.61 -23.30 -10.35
C ASN A 29 -16.15 -23.62 -10.00
N LEU A 30 -15.49 -22.86 -9.09
CA LEU A 30 -14.08 -23.06 -8.78
C LEU A 30 -13.77 -24.49 -8.33
N SER A 31 -14.65 -25.09 -7.54
CA SER A 31 -14.52 -26.48 -7.06
C SER A 31 -14.79 -27.53 -8.14
N ALA A 32 -15.52 -27.16 -9.20
CA ALA A 32 -15.83 -28.02 -10.32
C ALA A 32 -14.75 -28.03 -11.41
N LEU A 33 -13.74 -27.15 -11.31
CA LEU A 33 -12.57 -27.18 -12.19
C LEU A 33 -11.68 -28.36 -11.80
N ALA A 34 -11.42 -29.25 -12.76
CA ALA A 34 -10.85 -30.57 -12.50
C ALA A 34 -9.39 -30.52 -12.02
N THR A 35 -8.62 -29.53 -12.47
CA THR A 35 -7.17 -29.44 -12.22
C THR A 35 -6.73 -28.01 -11.90
N ASP A 36 -5.55 -27.86 -11.32
CA ASP A 36 -4.93 -26.56 -11.12
C ASP A 36 -4.61 -25.89 -12.47
N ALA A 37 -4.29 -26.65 -13.51
CA ALA A 37 -4.14 -26.10 -14.87
C ALA A 37 -5.43 -25.47 -15.41
N GLU A 38 -6.59 -26.06 -15.13
CA GLU A 38 -7.88 -25.45 -15.49
C GLU A 38 -8.16 -24.19 -14.67
N ARG A 39 -7.81 -24.17 -13.37
CA ARG A 39 -7.94 -22.97 -12.53
C ARG A 39 -7.05 -21.85 -13.06
N ALA A 40 -5.78 -22.14 -13.37
CA ALA A 40 -4.89 -21.17 -14.01
C ALA A 40 -5.46 -20.62 -15.31
N LYS A 41 -5.99 -21.48 -16.18
CA LYS A 41 -6.59 -21.09 -17.46
C LYS A 41 -7.84 -20.21 -17.26
N ALA A 42 -8.68 -20.53 -16.28
CA ALA A 42 -9.86 -19.72 -15.94
C ALA A 42 -9.48 -18.33 -15.41
N TYR A 43 -8.52 -18.23 -14.48
CA TYR A 43 -8.02 -16.94 -14.01
C TYR A 43 -7.31 -16.15 -15.12
N ASN A 44 -6.56 -16.80 -16.01
CA ASN A 44 -5.97 -16.11 -17.17
C ASN A 44 -7.04 -15.56 -18.13
N LYS A 45 -8.19 -16.22 -18.28
CA LYS A 45 -9.32 -15.64 -19.02
C LYS A 45 -9.81 -14.34 -18.40
N LEU A 46 -9.87 -14.24 -17.07
CA LEU A 46 -10.18 -12.99 -16.37
C LEU A 46 -9.13 -11.91 -16.64
N VAL A 47 -7.84 -12.26 -16.63
CA VAL A 47 -6.76 -11.32 -17.00
C VAL A 47 -6.99 -10.78 -18.41
N ASP A 48 -7.27 -11.65 -19.37
CA ASP A 48 -7.46 -11.25 -20.77
C ASP A 48 -8.65 -10.29 -20.93
N LEU A 49 -9.78 -10.58 -20.29
CA LEU A 49 -10.98 -9.73 -20.35
C LEU A 49 -10.78 -8.37 -19.66
N ALA A 50 -10.10 -8.36 -18.51
CA ALA A 50 -9.78 -7.13 -17.80
C ALA A 50 -8.79 -6.26 -18.59
N LEU A 51 -7.75 -6.87 -19.19
CA LEU A 51 -6.79 -6.14 -20.02
C LEU A 51 -7.42 -5.65 -21.34
N GLU A 52 -8.36 -6.37 -21.93
CA GLU A 52 -9.10 -5.91 -23.10
C GLU A 52 -9.84 -4.60 -22.78
N LYS A 53 -10.57 -4.54 -21.66
CA LYS A 53 -11.25 -3.32 -21.21
C LYS A 53 -10.24 -2.21 -20.91
N TYR A 54 -9.19 -2.50 -20.15
CA TYR A 54 -8.14 -1.53 -19.84
C TYR A 54 -7.52 -0.93 -21.11
N ASN A 55 -7.12 -1.77 -22.05
CA ASN A 55 -6.47 -1.34 -23.29
C ASN A 55 -7.38 -0.48 -24.15
N LYS A 56 -8.67 -0.85 -24.26
CA LYS A 56 -9.66 -0.06 -24.98
C LYS A 56 -9.73 1.37 -24.44
N GLU A 57 -9.91 1.53 -23.13
CA GLU A 57 -10.05 2.84 -22.51
C GLU A 57 -8.72 3.63 -22.52
N SER A 58 -7.59 2.98 -22.30
CA SER A 58 -6.28 3.63 -22.34
C SER A 58 -5.89 4.10 -23.74
N THR A 59 -6.32 3.42 -24.79
CA THR A 59 -6.12 3.84 -26.18
C THR A 59 -6.86 5.15 -26.44
N VAL A 60 -8.11 5.26 -25.99
CA VAL A 60 -8.89 6.51 -26.11
C VAL A 60 -8.22 7.65 -25.35
N LEU A 61 -7.77 7.40 -24.11
CA LEU A 61 -7.02 8.39 -23.32
C LEU A 61 -5.78 8.89 -24.06
N THR A 62 -4.98 7.96 -24.59
CA THR A 62 -3.75 8.30 -25.33
C THR A 62 -4.07 9.13 -26.57
N GLN A 63 -5.11 8.77 -27.33
CA GLN A 63 -5.52 9.53 -28.51
C GLN A 63 -5.96 10.95 -28.13
N ASN A 64 -6.74 11.11 -27.06
CA ASN A 64 -7.15 12.41 -26.57
C ASN A 64 -5.94 13.28 -26.16
N GLN A 65 -4.96 12.69 -25.49
CA GLN A 65 -3.72 13.37 -25.12
C GLN A 65 -2.91 13.82 -26.37
N MET A 66 -2.82 12.97 -27.37
CA MET A 66 -2.17 13.33 -28.65
C MET A 66 -2.92 14.46 -29.35
N ASN A 67 -4.25 14.42 -29.41
CA ASN A 67 -5.05 15.49 -29.98
C ASN A 67 -4.79 16.83 -29.27
N ALA A 68 -4.74 16.81 -27.93
CA ALA A 68 -4.45 18.00 -27.15
C ALA A 68 -3.04 18.57 -27.43
N GLN A 69 -2.02 17.70 -27.51
CA GLN A 69 -0.64 18.10 -27.82
C GLN A 69 -0.51 18.69 -29.24
N MET A 70 -1.28 18.17 -30.18
CA MET A 70 -1.29 18.64 -31.57
C MET A 70 -2.22 19.84 -31.79
N GLY A 71 -2.91 20.32 -30.75
CA GLY A 71 -3.86 21.45 -30.87
C GLY A 71 -5.15 21.10 -31.61
N ILE A 72 -5.46 19.81 -31.80
CA ILE A 72 -6.65 19.33 -32.49
C ILE A 72 -7.83 19.42 -31.53
N LYS A 73 -8.74 20.35 -31.75
CA LYS A 73 -9.95 20.55 -30.91
C LYS A 73 -11.15 19.76 -31.43
N GLY A 74 -12.03 19.34 -30.51
CA GLY A 74 -13.33 18.75 -30.82
C GLY A 74 -13.28 17.30 -31.33
N LYS A 75 -12.16 16.61 -31.19
CA LYS A 75 -12.01 15.17 -31.55
C LYS A 75 -11.83 14.26 -30.35
N ASP A 76 -11.89 14.82 -29.14
CA ASP A 76 -11.76 14.00 -27.93
C ASP A 76 -12.96 13.07 -27.78
N GLN A 77 -12.66 11.82 -27.47
CA GLN A 77 -13.67 10.80 -27.22
C GLN A 77 -13.86 10.59 -25.73
N ALA A 78 -15.09 10.31 -25.32
CA ALA A 78 -15.36 9.92 -23.94
C ALA A 78 -14.74 8.54 -23.66
N PHE A 79 -14.15 8.38 -22.49
CA PHE A 79 -13.63 7.10 -22.00
C PHE A 79 -13.98 6.90 -20.53
N ASP A 80 -14.05 5.64 -20.12
CA ASP A 80 -14.41 5.23 -18.75
C ASP A 80 -13.15 5.17 -17.89
N THR A 81 -12.75 6.32 -17.33
CA THR A 81 -11.55 6.41 -16.47
C THR A 81 -11.63 5.47 -15.27
N LEU A 82 -12.77 5.44 -14.59
CA LEU A 82 -12.97 4.60 -13.41
C LEU A 82 -12.95 3.12 -13.81
N GLY A 83 -13.63 2.76 -14.88
CA GLY A 83 -13.63 1.39 -15.41
C GLY A 83 -12.25 0.96 -15.88
N MET A 84 -11.44 1.85 -16.47
CA MET A 84 -10.06 1.57 -16.84
C MET A 84 -9.20 1.19 -15.63
N TYR A 85 -9.24 2.00 -14.57
CA TYR A 85 -8.44 1.73 -13.37
C TYR A 85 -8.94 0.53 -12.56
N ASN A 86 -10.26 0.29 -12.55
CA ASN A 86 -10.82 -0.93 -11.98
C ASN A 86 -10.38 -2.16 -12.76
N ALA A 87 -10.39 -2.10 -14.09
CA ALA A 87 -9.90 -3.19 -14.94
C ALA A 87 -8.41 -3.48 -14.71
N ALA A 88 -7.59 -2.46 -14.51
CA ALA A 88 -6.18 -2.64 -14.13
C ALA A 88 -6.03 -3.42 -12.81
N THR A 89 -6.82 -3.07 -11.79
CA THR A 89 -6.83 -3.76 -10.49
C THR A 89 -7.32 -5.20 -10.62
N GLU A 90 -8.40 -5.41 -11.37
CA GLU A 90 -8.97 -6.74 -11.66
C GLU A 90 -7.98 -7.64 -12.39
N ALA A 91 -7.28 -7.10 -13.40
CA ALA A 91 -6.25 -7.83 -14.15
C ALA A 91 -5.11 -8.30 -13.23
N LEU A 92 -4.63 -7.42 -12.33
CA LEU A 92 -3.58 -7.76 -11.38
C LEU A 92 -4.03 -8.84 -10.41
N GLN A 93 -5.20 -8.72 -9.81
CA GLN A 93 -5.74 -9.70 -8.88
C GLN A 93 -5.92 -11.08 -9.56
N ALA A 94 -6.51 -11.09 -10.74
CA ALA A 94 -6.67 -12.31 -11.52
C ALA A 94 -5.34 -12.93 -11.93
N GLY A 95 -4.35 -12.10 -12.29
CA GLY A 95 -3.01 -12.56 -12.66
C GLY A 95 -2.25 -13.20 -11.51
N LEU A 96 -2.37 -12.67 -10.31
CA LEU A 96 -1.77 -13.26 -9.11
C LEU A 96 -2.44 -14.60 -8.74
N GLU A 97 -3.76 -14.68 -8.86
CA GLU A 97 -4.47 -15.95 -8.65
C GLU A 97 -4.12 -16.98 -9.73
N CYS A 98 -4.01 -16.54 -11.00
CA CYS A 98 -3.53 -17.40 -12.08
C CYS A 98 -2.15 -17.98 -11.75
N ASP A 99 -1.20 -17.14 -11.33
CA ASP A 99 0.17 -17.57 -11.02
C ASP A 99 0.22 -18.62 -9.90
N LYS A 100 -0.58 -18.48 -8.85
CA LYS A 100 -0.67 -19.46 -7.76
C LYS A 100 -1.00 -20.86 -8.26
N TYR A 101 -1.88 -20.98 -9.25
CA TYR A 101 -2.24 -22.27 -9.83
C TYR A 101 -1.28 -22.70 -10.94
N ASP A 102 -0.76 -21.74 -11.72
CA ASP A 102 0.15 -22.01 -12.83
C ASP A 102 1.52 -22.53 -12.37
N GLN A 103 1.93 -22.19 -11.13
CA GLN A 103 3.16 -22.65 -10.49
C GLN A 103 3.03 -24.00 -9.80
N LYS A 104 1.85 -24.61 -9.78
CA LYS A 104 1.68 -25.93 -9.15
C LYS A 104 2.21 -27.04 -10.05
N PRO A 105 2.81 -28.08 -9.46
CA PRO A 105 3.31 -29.21 -10.23
C PRO A 105 2.17 -30.00 -10.90
N ASP A 106 2.44 -30.51 -12.07
CA ASP A 106 1.58 -31.46 -12.77
C ASP A 106 1.55 -32.84 -12.07
N ALA A 107 0.76 -33.79 -12.58
CA ALA A 107 0.67 -35.13 -12.05
C ALA A 107 2.00 -35.92 -12.05
N LYS A 108 3.03 -35.43 -12.74
CA LYS A 108 4.40 -35.99 -12.78
C LYS A 108 5.36 -35.23 -11.89
N GLY A 109 4.87 -34.28 -11.05
CA GLY A 109 5.67 -33.45 -10.17
C GLY A 109 6.46 -32.32 -10.87
N LYS A 110 6.16 -32.03 -12.15
CA LYS A 110 6.87 -30.99 -12.91
C LYS A 110 6.10 -29.68 -12.90
N VAL A 111 6.78 -28.58 -12.57
CA VAL A 111 6.26 -27.22 -12.67
C VAL A 111 6.55 -26.70 -14.07
N LYS A 112 5.48 -26.36 -14.81
CA LYS A 112 5.53 -25.86 -16.19
C LYS A 112 4.54 -24.70 -16.36
N PRO A 113 4.87 -23.51 -15.88
CA PRO A 113 3.97 -22.37 -15.99
C PRO A 113 3.68 -22.03 -17.47
N ARG A 114 2.41 -21.81 -17.77
CA ARG A 114 1.96 -21.46 -19.13
C ARG A 114 1.73 -19.97 -19.31
N PHE A 115 1.33 -19.30 -18.23
CA PHE A 115 0.84 -17.92 -18.28
C PHE A 115 1.79 -16.94 -17.58
N ALA A 116 2.64 -17.41 -16.68
CA ALA A 116 3.50 -16.59 -15.83
C ALA A 116 4.35 -15.59 -16.62
N ALA A 117 5.05 -16.01 -17.67
CA ALA A 117 5.92 -15.13 -18.45
C ALA A 117 5.16 -14.00 -19.13
N ALA A 118 4.02 -14.29 -19.76
CA ALA A 118 3.19 -13.29 -20.44
C ALA A 118 2.55 -12.34 -19.40
N ASN A 119 2.01 -12.88 -18.30
CA ASN A 119 1.40 -12.11 -17.23
C ASN A 119 2.42 -11.22 -16.50
N ASN A 120 3.62 -11.71 -16.25
CA ASN A 120 4.71 -10.91 -15.68
C ASN A 120 4.93 -9.61 -16.48
N THR A 121 5.08 -9.72 -17.79
CA THR A 121 5.36 -8.55 -18.65
C THR A 121 4.16 -7.62 -18.76
N ARG A 122 2.99 -8.14 -19.12
CA ARG A 122 1.81 -7.30 -19.42
C ARG A 122 1.20 -6.64 -18.17
N LEU A 123 1.28 -7.31 -17.02
CA LEU A 123 0.71 -6.78 -15.77
C LEU A 123 1.65 -5.82 -15.05
N TRP A 124 2.96 -5.93 -15.23
CA TRP A 124 3.91 -5.00 -14.64
C TRP A 124 3.68 -3.57 -15.09
N GLY A 125 3.50 -3.35 -16.40
CA GLY A 125 3.19 -2.02 -16.94
C GLY A 125 1.86 -1.47 -16.46
N VAL A 126 0.83 -2.32 -16.41
CA VAL A 126 -0.50 -1.95 -15.91
C VAL A 126 -0.47 -1.60 -14.42
N ARG A 127 0.31 -2.32 -13.62
CA ARG A 127 0.52 -2.05 -12.20
C ARG A 127 1.02 -0.61 -11.95
N ALA A 128 1.97 -0.15 -12.75
CA ALA A 128 2.51 1.21 -12.61
C ALA A 128 1.44 2.31 -12.78
N GLN A 129 0.40 2.06 -13.59
CA GLN A 129 -0.70 3.01 -13.79
C GLN A 129 -1.58 3.20 -12.54
N LEU A 130 -1.52 2.30 -11.57
CA LEU A 130 -2.26 2.44 -10.32
C LEU A 130 -1.73 3.59 -9.44
N VAL A 131 -0.50 4.04 -9.65
CA VAL A 131 0.02 5.26 -9.01
C VAL A 131 -0.77 6.48 -9.48
N ASN A 132 -0.97 6.63 -10.79
CA ASN A 132 -1.78 7.70 -11.38
C ASN A 132 -3.25 7.58 -10.96
N ALA A 133 -3.77 6.35 -10.87
CA ALA A 133 -5.14 6.09 -10.43
C ALA A 133 -5.39 6.59 -9.01
N GLY A 134 -4.49 6.26 -8.08
CA GLY A 134 -4.57 6.71 -6.69
C GLY A 134 -4.43 8.23 -6.56
N GLN A 135 -3.54 8.85 -7.34
CA GLN A 135 -3.41 10.30 -7.37
C GLN A 135 -4.70 10.99 -7.86
N ALA A 136 -5.30 10.47 -8.93
CA ALA A 136 -6.56 11.00 -9.44
C ALA A 136 -7.71 10.82 -8.43
N ALA A 137 -7.73 9.71 -7.69
CA ALA A 137 -8.69 9.47 -6.61
C ALA A 137 -8.49 10.44 -5.45
N ALA A 138 -7.24 10.69 -5.03
CA ALA A 138 -6.90 11.63 -3.98
C ALA A 138 -7.34 13.07 -4.32
N GLN A 139 -7.10 13.53 -5.54
CA GLN A 139 -7.55 14.83 -6.03
C GLN A 139 -9.07 15.01 -5.99
N LYS A 140 -9.83 13.90 -6.09
CA LYS A 140 -11.29 13.88 -6.02
C LYS A 140 -11.84 13.59 -4.62
N GLY A 141 -10.99 13.47 -3.60
CA GLY A 141 -11.38 13.13 -2.24
C GLY A 141 -12.01 11.74 -2.09
N LYS A 142 -11.61 10.79 -2.96
CA LYS A 142 -12.12 9.41 -2.95
C LYS A 142 -11.17 8.48 -2.21
N ASP A 143 -11.12 8.61 -0.89
CA ASP A 143 -10.13 7.93 -0.04
C ASP A 143 -10.16 6.39 -0.16
N ALA A 144 -11.34 5.79 -0.31
CA ALA A 144 -11.45 4.35 -0.52
C ALA A 144 -10.80 3.89 -1.84
N ASP A 145 -10.93 4.68 -2.91
CA ASP A 145 -10.30 4.40 -4.19
C ASP A 145 -8.78 4.61 -4.11
N VAL A 146 -8.30 5.61 -3.35
CA VAL A 146 -6.86 5.77 -3.05
C VAL A 146 -6.31 4.51 -2.42
N LEU A 147 -6.94 4.02 -1.35
CA LEU A 147 -6.52 2.80 -0.67
C LEU A 147 -6.58 1.57 -1.59
N LYS A 148 -7.56 1.52 -2.49
CA LYS A 148 -7.68 0.44 -3.46
C LYS A 148 -6.53 0.46 -4.46
N TYR A 149 -6.26 1.60 -5.11
CA TYR A 149 -5.28 1.67 -6.19
C TYR A 149 -3.85 1.67 -5.68
N TRP A 150 -3.50 2.55 -4.75
CA TRP A 150 -2.16 2.57 -4.18
C TRP A 150 -1.88 1.32 -3.34
N GLY A 151 -2.88 0.83 -2.59
CA GLY A 151 -2.75 -0.43 -1.86
C GLY A 151 -2.44 -1.60 -2.79
N THR A 152 -3.18 -1.74 -3.90
CA THR A 152 -2.90 -2.79 -4.90
C THR A 152 -1.49 -2.64 -5.50
N PHE A 153 -1.07 -1.40 -5.81
CA PHE A 153 0.29 -1.14 -6.29
C PHE A 153 1.35 -1.63 -5.29
N LEU A 154 1.21 -1.29 -4.03
CA LEU A 154 2.16 -1.65 -2.98
C LEU A 154 2.16 -3.15 -2.68
N ASP A 155 0.98 -3.72 -2.50
CA ASP A 155 0.80 -5.12 -2.09
C ASP A 155 1.26 -6.11 -3.16
N THR A 156 1.27 -5.71 -4.42
CA THR A 156 1.73 -6.55 -5.54
C THR A 156 3.21 -6.42 -5.85
N ASN A 157 3.94 -5.51 -5.18
CA ASN A 157 5.36 -5.24 -5.47
C ASN A 157 6.25 -6.48 -5.37
N ASP A 158 6.05 -7.26 -4.33
CA ASP A 158 6.89 -8.41 -4.02
C ASP A 158 6.20 -9.75 -4.34
N ALA A 159 5.15 -9.68 -5.18
CA ALA A 159 4.48 -10.88 -5.65
C ALA A 159 5.45 -11.78 -6.46
N PRO A 160 5.41 -13.11 -6.28
CA PRO A 160 6.28 -14.04 -7.00
C PRO A 160 6.24 -13.84 -8.52
N LEU A 161 5.06 -13.53 -9.07
CA LEU A 161 4.88 -13.22 -10.49
C LEU A 161 5.82 -12.13 -10.99
N PHE A 162 6.20 -11.16 -10.14
CA PHE A 162 7.05 -10.02 -10.49
C PHE A 162 8.49 -10.11 -9.94
N ALA A 163 8.90 -11.29 -9.49
CA ALA A 163 10.22 -11.47 -8.88
C ALA A 163 11.39 -11.09 -9.81
N SER A 164 11.23 -11.29 -11.14
CA SER A 164 12.24 -10.96 -12.14
C SER A 164 12.21 -9.52 -12.64
N GLN A 165 11.23 -8.70 -12.22
CA GLN A 165 11.11 -7.32 -12.68
C GLN A 165 12.14 -6.40 -12.05
N ASP A 166 12.71 -5.50 -12.84
CA ASP A 166 13.55 -4.41 -12.34
C ASP A 166 12.67 -3.35 -11.66
N LYS A 167 12.92 -3.16 -10.37
CA LYS A 167 12.18 -2.22 -9.51
C LYS A 167 12.91 -0.89 -9.33
N SER A 168 14.04 -0.68 -9.99
CA SER A 168 14.90 0.50 -9.81
C SER A 168 14.16 1.80 -10.18
N SER A 169 13.35 1.79 -11.23
CA SER A 169 12.60 2.95 -11.72
C SER A 169 11.53 3.46 -10.75
N GLN A 170 11.07 2.63 -9.83
CA GLN A 170 10.05 3.02 -8.84
C GLN A 170 10.63 3.48 -7.49
N LYS A 171 11.94 3.35 -7.27
CA LYS A 171 12.58 3.70 -5.98
C LYS A 171 12.32 5.15 -5.55
N GLU A 172 12.30 6.09 -6.50
CA GLU A 172 12.12 7.51 -6.21
C GLU A 172 10.74 7.86 -5.64
N TYR A 173 9.70 7.05 -5.92
CA TYR A 173 8.35 7.37 -5.50
C TYR A 173 7.67 6.27 -4.65
N PHE A 174 8.22 5.06 -4.61
CA PHE A 174 7.59 3.93 -3.91
C PHE A 174 7.39 4.21 -2.41
N GLY A 175 8.43 4.71 -1.74
CA GLY A 175 8.38 5.07 -0.32
C GLY A 175 7.37 6.17 -0.05
N GLN A 176 7.29 7.17 -0.92
CA GLN A 176 6.32 8.25 -0.81
C GLN A 176 4.87 7.76 -0.99
N VAL A 177 4.63 6.90 -1.98
CA VAL A 177 3.30 6.28 -2.18
C VAL A 177 2.93 5.46 -0.95
N ALA A 178 3.87 4.68 -0.39
CA ALA A 178 3.65 3.91 0.82
C ALA A 178 3.29 4.80 2.02
N LEU A 179 4.01 5.93 2.21
CA LEU A 179 3.72 6.88 3.27
C LEU A 179 2.31 7.47 3.15
N PHE A 180 1.94 7.96 1.97
CA PHE A 180 0.61 8.52 1.77
C PHE A 180 -0.49 7.45 1.94
N THR A 181 -0.27 6.25 1.44
CA THR A 181 -1.23 5.15 1.63
C THR A 181 -1.41 4.80 3.11
N ALA A 182 -0.32 4.83 3.89
CA ALA A 182 -0.38 4.65 5.34
C ALA A 182 -1.22 5.75 6.02
N GLN A 183 -1.10 7.01 5.59
CA GLN A 183 -1.91 8.12 6.10
C GLN A 183 -3.40 7.90 5.82
N TYR A 184 -3.77 7.55 4.59
CA TYR A 184 -5.16 7.25 4.23
C TYR A 184 -5.70 6.05 5.01
N ALA A 185 -4.91 4.99 5.18
CA ALA A 185 -5.30 3.83 5.96
C ALA A 185 -5.51 4.18 7.45
N PHE A 186 -4.63 5.02 8.01
CA PHE A 186 -4.78 5.51 9.38
C PHE A 186 -6.04 6.35 9.56
N GLN A 187 -6.33 7.26 8.65
CA GLN A 187 -7.56 8.07 8.66
C GLN A 187 -8.81 7.20 8.53
N ALA A 188 -8.76 6.14 7.72
CA ALA A 188 -9.81 5.14 7.59
C ALA A 188 -9.91 4.18 8.81
N LYS A 189 -9.05 4.35 9.83
CA LYS A 189 -8.94 3.47 11.02
C LYS A 189 -8.57 2.03 10.69
N ASP A 190 -7.98 1.80 9.54
CA ASP A 190 -7.42 0.51 9.13
C ASP A 190 -5.98 0.38 9.64
N LYS A 191 -5.86 0.01 10.91
CA LYS A 191 -4.58 -0.06 11.62
C LYS A 191 -3.62 -1.09 11.01
N GLU A 192 -4.15 -2.19 10.51
CA GLU A 192 -3.35 -3.24 9.89
C GLU A 192 -2.66 -2.72 8.63
N ARG A 193 -3.42 -2.16 7.68
CA ARG A 193 -2.85 -1.59 6.46
C ARG A 193 -1.97 -0.38 6.76
N ALA A 194 -2.37 0.48 7.68
CA ALA A 194 -1.55 1.63 8.08
C ALA A 194 -0.17 1.19 8.58
N GLY A 195 -0.10 0.22 9.50
CA GLY A 195 1.16 -0.30 10.03
C GLY A 195 2.02 -0.94 8.93
N ARG A 196 1.43 -1.76 8.08
CA ARG A 196 2.13 -2.43 6.97
C ARG A 196 2.72 -1.44 5.96
N TYR A 197 1.96 -0.41 5.58
CA TYR A 197 2.46 0.60 4.64
C TYR A 197 3.49 1.54 5.29
N CYS A 198 3.41 1.80 6.61
CA CYS A 198 4.50 2.45 7.34
C CYS A 198 5.80 1.65 7.24
N ASP A 199 5.74 0.32 7.41
CA ASP A 199 6.93 -0.54 7.30
C ASP A 199 7.56 -0.50 5.90
N LEU A 200 6.75 -0.38 4.85
CA LEU A 200 7.25 -0.17 3.49
C LEU A 200 7.90 1.22 3.33
N ALA A 201 7.25 2.27 3.81
CA ALA A 201 7.75 3.64 3.72
C ALA A 201 9.03 3.85 4.54
N MET A 202 9.19 3.17 5.67
CA MET A 202 10.39 3.25 6.52
C MET A 202 11.65 2.69 5.85
N LYS A 203 11.52 1.92 4.76
CA LYS A 203 12.65 1.47 3.96
C LYS A 203 13.26 2.57 3.09
N ASP A 204 12.54 3.66 2.89
CA ASP A 204 12.99 4.86 2.20
C ASP A 204 13.53 5.87 3.23
N PRO A 205 14.83 6.21 3.23
CA PRO A 205 15.41 7.14 4.19
C PRO A 205 14.73 8.50 4.24
N GLU A 206 14.21 8.99 3.11
CA GLU A 206 13.51 10.29 3.04
C GLU A 206 12.14 10.26 3.71
N GLN A 207 11.51 9.10 3.80
CA GLN A 207 10.18 8.93 4.38
C GLN A 207 10.21 8.29 5.78
N ALA A 208 11.35 7.75 6.19
CA ALA A 208 11.47 6.88 7.37
C ALA A 208 10.95 7.53 8.66
N ASP A 209 11.32 8.77 8.95
CA ASP A 209 10.91 9.44 10.19
C ASP A 209 9.41 9.77 10.20
N ARG A 210 8.87 10.22 9.06
CA ARG A 210 7.43 10.48 8.93
C ARG A 210 6.62 9.19 9.06
N ALA A 211 7.07 8.12 8.43
CA ALA A 211 6.44 6.81 8.50
C ALA A 211 6.50 6.25 9.93
N LEU A 212 7.63 6.40 10.61
CA LEU A 212 7.78 6.03 12.02
C LEU A 212 6.78 6.79 12.90
N GLY A 213 6.61 8.09 12.68
CA GLY A 213 5.63 8.90 13.42
C GLY A 213 4.20 8.34 13.29
N ILE A 214 3.77 8.03 12.08
CA ILE A 214 2.44 7.43 11.84
C ILE A 214 2.36 6.04 12.50
N LYS A 215 3.40 5.21 12.37
CA LYS A 215 3.43 3.89 12.98
C LYS A 215 3.28 3.94 14.50
N LEU A 216 3.97 4.86 15.15
CA LEU A 216 3.84 5.05 16.59
C LEU A 216 2.45 5.54 17.01
N LEU A 217 1.80 6.39 16.19
CA LEU A 217 0.41 6.77 16.40
C LEU A 217 -0.55 5.57 16.25
N VAL A 218 -0.36 4.72 15.25
CA VAL A 218 -1.13 3.48 15.06
C VAL A 218 -0.98 2.56 16.27
N MET A 219 0.24 2.39 16.77
CA MET A 219 0.52 1.57 17.95
C MET A 219 -0.14 2.15 19.19
N ARG A 220 0.00 3.46 19.44
CA ARG A 220 -0.64 4.16 20.56
C ARG A 220 -2.16 4.02 20.53
N ASP A 221 -2.75 4.16 19.36
CA ASP A 221 -4.19 4.05 19.16
C ASP A 221 -4.73 2.62 19.36
N GLY A 222 -3.84 1.64 19.40
CA GLY A 222 -4.10 0.23 19.71
C GLY A 222 -4.08 -0.08 21.21
N LEU A 223 -3.59 0.83 22.06
CA LEU A 223 -3.47 0.60 23.50
C LEU A 223 -4.85 0.60 24.17
N LYS A 224 -5.19 -0.47 24.88
CA LYS A 224 -6.48 -0.65 25.53
C LYS A 224 -6.40 -0.63 27.05
N THR A 225 -5.25 -0.96 27.59
CA THR A 225 -5.02 -1.11 29.04
C THR A 225 -3.81 -0.31 29.51
N LYS A 226 -3.75 -0.10 30.84
CA LYS A 226 -2.55 0.50 31.46
C LYS A 226 -1.31 -0.38 31.23
N ALA A 227 -1.48 -1.70 31.23
CA ALA A 227 -0.39 -2.64 30.98
C ALA A 227 0.15 -2.50 29.55
N ASP A 228 -0.72 -2.31 28.55
CA ASP A 228 -0.30 -2.04 27.16
C ASP A 228 0.52 -0.76 27.10
N SER A 229 0.09 0.30 27.79
CA SER A 229 0.83 1.57 27.82
C SER A 229 2.22 1.43 28.47
N VAL A 230 2.33 0.67 29.57
CA VAL A 230 3.62 0.40 30.21
C VAL A 230 4.55 -0.35 29.24
N LYS A 231 4.05 -1.40 28.58
CA LYS A 231 4.82 -2.14 27.59
C LYS A 231 5.27 -1.25 26.44
N PHE A 232 4.40 -0.37 25.95
CA PHE A 232 4.74 0.56 24.87
C PHE A 232 5.80 1.59 25.31
N VAL A 233 5.77 2.06 26.57
CA VAL A 233 6.86 2.89 27.13
C VAL A 233 8.19 2.14 27.04
N ASP A 234 8.24 0.87 27.44
CA ASP A 234 9.47 0.09 27.39
C ASP A 234 9.98 -0.11 25.94
N GLU A 235 9.08 -0.35 24.99
CA GLU A 235 9.43 -0.42 23.57
C GLU A 235 9.98 0.90 23.03
N LEU A 236 9.37 2.05 23.39
CA LEU A 236 9.86 3.37 23.01
C LEU A 236 11.19 3.72 23.66
N LYS A 237 11.41 3.34 24.93
CA LYS A 237 12.71 3.51 25.61
C LYS A 237 13.81 2.74 24.90
N ALA A 238 13.56 1.48 24.54
CA ALA A 238 14.50 0.66 23.80
C ALA A 238 14.84 1.27 22.44
N LEU A 239 13.83 1.78 21.73
CA LEU A 239 14.00 2.44 20.44
C LEU A 239 14.78 3.77 20.58
N TYR A 240 14.49 4.56 21.62
CA TYR A 240 15.20 5.80 21.91
C TYR A 240 16.68 5.55 22.28
N ALA A 241 16.96 4.49 23.04
CA ALA A 241 18.33 4.09 23.34
C ALA A 241 19.14 3.74 22.09
N GLN A 242 18.49 3.13 21.08
CA GLN A 242 19.12 2.81 19.80
C GLN A 242 19.28 4.02 18.88
N LYS A 243 18.37 4.98 18.96
CA LYS A 243 18.29 6.17 18.11
C LYS A 243 18.08 7.44 18.96
N PRO A 244 19.05 7.85 19.77
CA PRO A 244 18.88 8.95 20.74
C PRO A 244 18.68 10.33 20.09
N ASP A 245 19.08 10.47 18.82
CA ASP A 245 18.91 11.72 18.07
C ASP A 245 17.58 11.76 17.27
N ASN A 246 16.77 10.68 17.35
CA ASN A 246 15.50 10.65 16.64
C ASN A 246 14.40 11.42 17.40
N GLY A 247 14.09 12.63 16.90
CA GLY A 247 13.09 13.52 17.51
C GLY A 247 11.69 12.91 17.57
N VAL A 248 11.31 12.06 16.60
CA VAL A 248 9.98 11.42 16.56
C VAL A 248 9.81 10.44 17.71
N VAL A 249 10.84 9.66 18.03
CA VAL A 249 10.84 8.72 19.15
C VAL A 249 10.82 9.48 20.48
N LEU A 250 11.65 10.53 20.62
CA LEU A 250 11.67 11.39 21.80
C LEU A 250 10.31 12.01 22.07
N GLU A 251 9.69 12.60 21.04
CA GLU A 251 8.36 13.22 21.14
C GLU A 251 7.29 12.19 21.54
N SER A 252 7.31 11.03 20.91
CA SER A 252 6.33 9.96 21.20
C SER A 252 6.43 9.46 22.63
N LEU A 253 7.66 9.27 23.14
CA LEU A 253 7.89 8.83 24.52
C LEU A 253 7.48 9.93 25.53
N ALA A 254 7.86 11.19 25.28
CA ALA A 254 7.49 12.32 26.13
C ALA A 254 5.95 12.50 26.18
N ASN A 255 5.27 12.41 25.04
CA ASN A 255 3.81 12.52 24.97
C ASN A 255 3.12 11.35 25.68
N LEU A 256 3.67 10.13 25.59
CA LEU A 256 3.12 8.98 26.30
C LEU A 256 3.26 9.13 27.81
N TYR A 257 4.40 9.59 28.32
CA TYR A 257 4.56 9.92 29.75
C TYR A 257 3.52 10.96 30.22
N SER A 258 3.32 12.00 29.43
CA SER A 258 2.32 13.03 29.73
C SER A 258 0.90 12.43 29.81
N ALA A 259 0.53 11.61 28.80
CA ALA A 259 -0.78 10.95 28.77
C ALA A 259 -1.01 9.98 29.94
N MET A 260 0.05 9.37 30.47
CA MET A 260 0.01 8.51 31.65
C MET A 260 0.09 9.28 32.98
N GLY A 261 0.17 10.61 32.95
CA GLY A 261 0.34 11.46 34.15
C GLY A 261 1.72 11.38 34.79
N GLN A 262 2.70 10.81 34.09
CA GLN A 262 4.09 10.64 34.59
C GLN A 262 4.95 11.88 34.23
N LYS A 263 4.58 13.05 34.79
CA LYS A 263 5.21 14.34 34.49
C LYS A 263 6.69 14.36 34.84
N ASP A 264 7.07 13.77 35.97
CA ASP A 264 8.48 13.75 36.42
C ASP A 264 9.35 12.96 35.44
N ALA A 265 8.88 11.81 34.96
CA ALA A 265 9.56 11.02 33.93
C ALA A 265 9.69 11.77 32.59
N GLN A 266 8.65 12.51 32.18
CA GLN A 266 8.72 13.36 31.01
C GLN A 266 9.77 14.46 31.15
N VAL A 267 9.78 15.19 32.29
CA VAL A 267 10.74 16.26 32.54
C VAL A 267 12.18 15.72 32.55
N GLN A 268 12.42 14.61 33.24
CA GLN A 268 13.72 13.97 33.27
C GLN A 268 14.20 13.58 31.85
N LEU A 269 13.33 12.97 31.03
CA LEU A 269 13.64 12.59 29.66
C LEU A 269 14.08 13.81 28.83
N LEU A 270 13.32 14.91 28.91
CA LEU A 270 13.61 16.13 28.18
C LEU A 270 14.91 16.82 28.66
N ASP A 271 15.14 16.84 29.96
CA ASP A 271 16.39 17.40 30.54
C ASP A 271 17.61 16.59 30.11
N GLU A 272 17.54 15.27 30.13
CA GLU A 272 18.59 14.40 29.61
C GLU A 272 18.86 14.62 28.12
N ALA A 273 17.80 14.79 27.30
CA ALA A 273 17.93 15.08 25.87
C ALA A 273 18.64 16.42 25.63
N ILE A 274 18.30 17.47 26.40
CA ILE A 274 18.96 18.79 26.34
C ILE A 274 20.40 18.73 26.84
N ALA A 275 20.66 17.96 27.88
CA ALA A 275 22.02 17.78 28.40
C ALA A 275 22.95 17.13 27.38
N LYS A 276 22.43 16.15 26.61
CA LYS A 276 23.17 15.51 25.51
C LYS A 276 23.32 16.40 24.28
N ASN A 277 22.28 17.14 23.94
CA ASN A 277 22.27 18.07 22.83
C ASN A 277 21.50 19.35 23.20
N PRO A 278 22.21 20.42 23.60
CA PRO A 278 21.57 21.70 23.98
C PRO A 278 20.74 22.36 22.89
N LYS A 279 20.88 21.93 21.64
CA LYS A 279 20.10 22.39 20.49
C LYS A 279 19.02 21.40 20.06
N ASN A 280 18.66 20.44 20.91
CA ASN A 280 17.59 19.50 20.60
C ASN A 280 16.25 20.23 20.53
N PHE A 281 15.83 20.51 19.29
CA PHE A 281 14.62 21.29 19.01
C PHE A 281 13.37 20.67 19.66
N VAL A 282 13.20 19.34 19.55
CA VAL A 282 12.02 18.67 20.12
C VAL A 282 11.95 18.80 21.63
N ALA A 283 13.09 18.58 22.31
CA ALA A 283 13.14 18.71 23.77
C ALA A 283 12.90 20.15 24.24
N LEU A 284 13.51 21.13 23.57
CA LEU A 284 13.31 22.55 23.88
C LEU A 284 11.84 22.95 23.64
N PHE A 285 11.29 22.58 22.50
CA PHE A 285 9.90 22.86 22.17
C PHE A 285 8.91 22.28 23.18
N LEU A 286 9.06 21.03 23.55
CA LEU A 286 8.19 20.37 24.54
C LEU A 286 8.33 20.98 25.94
N LYS A 287 9.54 21.38 26.34
CA LYS A 287 9.73 22.10 27.61
C LYS A 287 9.08 23.49 27.58
N GLY A 288 9.20 24.20 26.45
CA GLY A 288 8.51 25.49 26.27
C GLY A 288 6.98 25.33 26.33
N GLN A 289 6.42 24.34 25.67
CA GLN A 289 4.98 24.03 25.73
C GLN A 289 4.53 23.68 27.17
N ASN A 290 5.29 22.87 27.90
CA ASN A 290 5.01 22.55 29.29
C ASN A 290 4.98 23.81 30.18
N ALA A 291 5.92 24.72 29.95
CA ALA A 291 5.98 25.99 30.68
C ALA A 291 4.77 26.90 30.35
N ILE A 292 4.34 26.97 29.09
CA ILE A 292 3.13 27.69 28.69
C ILE A 292 1.90 27.09 29.40
N THR A 293 1.76 25.80 29.38
CA THR A 293 0.65 25.07 30.02
C THR A 293 0.62 25.31 31.54
N ALA A 294 1.78 25.50 32.17
CA ALA A 294 1.94 25.82 33.59
C ALA A 294 1.82 27.35 33.89
N ASN A 295 1.48 28.18 32.90
CA ASN A 295 1.46 29.65 32.99
C ASN A 295 2.78 30.27 33.46
N ASN A 296 3.92 29.63 33.18
CA ASN A 296 5.25 30.12 33.51
C ASN A 296 5.89 30.78 32.29
N ALA A 297 5.59 32.08 32.04
CA ALA A 297 6.06 32.82 30.88
C ALA A 297 7.62 32.93 30.85
N ASN A 298 8.26 33.13 31.99
CA ASN A 298 9.72 33.24 32.04
C ASN A 298 10.42 31.93 31.65
N GLU A 299 9.89 30.80 32.10
CA GLU A 299 10.40 29.49 31.74
C GLU A 299 10.12 29.21 30.25
N ALA A 300 8.95 29.57 29.74
CA ALA A 300 8.60 29.40 28.32
C ALA A 300 9.59 30.16 27.41
N ILE A 301 9.88 31.44 27.72
CA ILE A 301 10.82 32.26 26.94
C ILE A 301 12.23 31.67 26.91
N LYS A 302 12.62 30.98 27.99
CA LYS A 302 13.95 30.35 28.07
C LYS A 302 14.14 29.22 27.03
N TYR A 303 13.08 28.51 26.70
CA TYR A 303 13.13 27.34 25.80
C TYR A 303 12.63 27.61 24.37
N LEU A 304 11.91 28.68 24.12
CA LEU A 304 11.38 29.04 22.80
C LEU A 304 12.11 30.22 22.19
#